data_6191956c55bcd853cd452c3b2dbd0170
#
_entry.id   6191956c55bcd853cd452c3b2dbd0170
#
_cell.length_a   1.000
_cell.length_b   1.000
_cell.length_c   1.000
_cell.angle_alpha   90.00
_cell.angle_beta   90.00
_cell.angle_gamma   90.00
#
_symmetry.space_group_name_H-M   'P 1'
#
loop_
_entity.id
_entity.type
_entity.pdbx_description
1 polymer ?
#
loop_
_entity_poly.entity_id
_entity_poly.type
_entity_poly.pdbx_seq_one_letter_code
_entity_poly.pdbx_strand_id
1 'polypeptide(L)'
;MEKPTRLALLKEIAEFLNEETEMYSMMHGGLRSLIDGSDFTTGWIFFINQEGEHELVSAVDLPGALSKKECHYMTEGSCWCVQAYHNRKLTKASNIINCSRINLANRAYHEETEGITHHATVPLRSGEEQFGLLNVASSNKQHYSEEDLELLESVAFQIGSAIKRILLTDREKEAAKINERNRLARDLHDSVNQMLFSLKLTAHAAQGMTEDEFSKKAFKTIEETSQNAVNEMRALIWQLKPVGLEHGLVHALNNYSHVLNLDLEVHVDGLIDLSNYIEENVYRMIQEAMNNVRKHADTNEVFLHLTQDKAHLIIQIVDSGKGFDLNSINDNT
;
A
#
# COMPACT_ATOMS: atom_id res chain seq x y z
N MET A 1 13.75 9.13 38.95
CA MET A 1 13.94 10.34 38.12
C MET A 1 12.69 11.21 38.30
N GLU A 2 12.86 12.50 38.40
CA GLU A 2 11.72 13.43 38.41
C GLU A 2 11.06 13.45 37.04
N LYS A 3 9.72 13.38 36.98
CA LYS A 3 8.99 13.42 35.73
C LYS A 3 9.16 14.78 35.04
N PRO A 4 9.21 14.87 33.71
CA PRO A 4 9.33 16.11 33.00
C PRO A 4 8.07 16.99 33.23
N THR A 5 8.24 18.30 33.10
CA THR A 5 7.07 19.19 33.07
C THR A 5 6.20 18.87 31.84
N ARG A 6 4.91 19.15 31.90
CA ARG A 6 3.99 18.93 30.73
C ARG A 6 4.52 19.56 29.45
N LEU A 7 5.04 20.78 29.53
CA LEU A 7 5.58 21.48 28.36
C LEU A 7 6.82 20.75 27.80
N ALA A 8 7.71 20.27 28.69
CA ALA A 8 8.88 19.49 28.27
C ALA A 8 8.47 18.17 27.61
N LEU A 9 7.51 17.46 28.19
CA LEU A 9 6.98 16.23 27.62
C LEU A 9 6.35 16.45 26.23
N LEU A 10 5.49 17.46 26.09
CA LEU A 10 4.86 17.79 24.80
C LEU A 10 5.89 18.18 23.74
N LYS A 11 6.96 18.90 24.13
CA LYS A 11 8.06 19.24 23.24
C LYS A 11 8.82 18.01 22.79
N GLU A 12 9.20 17.12 23.71
CA GLU A 12 9.90 15.87 23.41
C GLU A 12 9.09 14.99 22.46
N ILE A 13 7.77 14.80 22.73
CA ILE A 13 6.88 14.06 21.86
C ILE A 13 6.81 14.72 20.47
N ALA A 14 6.68 16.05 20.41
CA ALA A 14 6.61 16.76 19.12
C ALA A 14 7.90 16.61 18.30
N GLU A 15 9.07 16.71 18.93
CA GLU A 15 10.37 16.51 18.27
C GLU A 15 10.46 15.07 17.71
N PHE A 16 10.19 14.06 18.53
CA PHE A 16 10.19 12.66 18.10
C PHE A 16 9.21 12.41 16.93
N LEU A 17 7.95 12.86 17.07
CA LEU A 17 6.94 12.67 16.04
C LEU A 17 7.29 13.34 14.70
N ASN A 18 8.06 14.44 14.72
CA ASN A 18 8.48 15.14 13.51
C ASN A 18 9.66 14.45 12.80
N GLU A 19 10.53 13.78 13.53
CA GLU A 19 11.68 13.07 12.96
C GLU A 19 11.31 11.71 12.40
N GLU A 20 10.32 11.04 13.01
CA GLU A 20 9.93 9.68 12.61
C GLU A 20 9.11 9.70 11.31
N THR A 21 9.43 8.77 10.42
CA THR A 21 8.82 8.64 9.09
C THR A 21 8.03 7.35 8.90
N GLU A 22 8.20 6.38 9.78
CA GLU A 22 7.49 5.10 9.74
C GLU A 22 6.28 5.17 10.67
N MET A 23 5.10 4.78 10.15
CA MET A 23 3.80 4.98 10.81
C MET A 23 3.71 4.27 12.18
N TYR A 24 4.07 2.98 12.22
CA TYR A 24 3.95 2.18 13.45
C TYR A 24 4.97 2.58 14.49
N SER A 25 6.23 2.83 14.09
CA SER A 25 7.29 3.33 14.96
C SER A 25 6.93 4.68 15.57
N MET A 26 6.36 5.57 14.77
CA MET A 26 5.90 6.89 15.19
C MET A 26 4.79 6.80 16.24
N MET A 27 3.75 5.97 16.02
CA MET A 27 2.66 5.79 16.98
C MET A 27 3.15 5.13 18.28
N HIS A 28 4.01 4.11 18.17
CA HIS A 28 4.55 3.42 19.35
C HIS A 28 5.45 4.31 20.17
N GLY A 29 6.39 5.02 19.55
CA GLY A 29 7.31 5.91 20.25
C GLY A 29 6.59 7.09 20.91
N GLY A 30 5.62 7.71 20.21
CA GLY A 30 4.79 8.76 20.78
C GLY A 30 3.97 8.30 21.99
N LEU A 31 3.38 7.09 21.90
CA LEU A 31 2.68 6.48 23.03
C LEU A 31 3.64 6.16 24.19
N ARG A 32 4.82 5.59 23.92
CA ARG A 32 5.82 5.26 24.91
C ARG A 32 6.28 6.53 25.66
N SER A 33 6.61 7.59 24.93
CA SER A 33 6.99 8.88 25.54
C SER A 33 5.88 9.46 26.43
N LEU A 34 4.61 9.33 26.01
CA LEU A 34 3.47 9.75 26.83
C LEU A 34 3.40 8.95 28.15
N ILE A 35 3.50 7.62 28.09
CA ILE A 35 3.40 6.77 29.29
C ILE A 35 4.60 7.04 30.22
N ASP A 36 5.82 7.06 29.71
CA ASP A 36 7.03 7.23 30.49
C ASP A 36 7.10 8.64 31.15
N GLY A 37 6.57 9.66 30.47
CA GLY A 37 6.62 11.06 30.92
C GLY A 37 5.40 11.53 31.72
N SER A 38 4.36 10.73 31.91
CA SER A 38 3.10 11.11 32.57
C SER A 38 2.77 10.21 33.78
N ASP A 39 1.57 10.39 34.35
CA ASP A 39 1.01 9.53 35.42
C ASP A 39 0.16 8.38 34.88
N PHE A 40 0.11 8.21 33.58
CA PHE A 40 -0.50 7.02 32.99
C PHE A 40 0.43 5.83 33.11
N THR A 41 -0.12 4.64 33.40
CA THR A 41 0.69 3.43 33.58
C THR A 41 0.64 2.50 32.37
N THR A 42 -0.34 2.67 31.50
CA THR A 42 -0.51 1.88 30.27
C THR A 42 -1.25 2.70 29.23
N GLY A 43 -1.05 2.34 27.97
CA GLY A 43 -1.80 2.94 26.87
C GLY A 43 -1.82 2.05 25.63
N TRP A 44 -2.77 2.33 24.73
CA TRP A 44 -2.88 1.65 23.46
C TRP A 44 -3.51 2.54 22.40
N ILE A 45 -3.18 2.25 21.13
CA ILE A 45 -3.69 2.95 19.97
C ILE A 45 -4.44 1.96 19.06
N PHE A 46 -5.68 2.30 18.73
CA PHE A 46 -6.40 1.71 17.62
C PHE A 46 -6.28 2.60 16.39
N PHE A 47 -5.77 2.05 15.30
CA PHE A 47 -5.91 2.65 13.99
C PHE A 47 -7.24 2.19 13.38
N ILE A 48 -7.98 3.09 12.73
CA ILE A 48 -9.28 2.79 12.13
C ILE A 48 -9.22 3.21 10.66
N ASN A 49 -9.35 2.22 9.77
CA ASN A 49 -9.31 2.43 8.34
C ASN A 49 -10.58 3.08 7.79
N GLN A 50 -10.62 3.35 6.48
CA GLN A 50 -11.78 3.99 5.83
C GLN A 50 -13.03 3.09 5.79
N GLU A 51 -12.85 1.78 5.84
CA GLU A 51 -13.93 0.79 5.92
C GLU A 51 -14.50 0.66 7.33
N GLY A 52 -13.86 1.29 8.32
CA GLY A 52 -14.30 1.30 9.71
C GLY A 52 -13.78 0.11 10.52
N GLU A 53 -12.86 -0.65 9.99
CA GLU A 53 -12.18 -1.71 10.73
C GLU A 53 -11.13 -1.10 11.65
N HIS A 54 -11.02 -1.62 12.87
CA HIS A 54 -10.05 -1.17 13.85
C HIS A 54 -8.98 -2.21 14.08
N GLU A 55 -7.74 -1.75 14.13
CA GLU A 55 -6.56 -2.54 14.39
C GLU A 55 -5.82 -2.01 15.63
N LEU A 56 -5.38 -2.90 16.52
CA LEU A 56 -4.49 -2.54 17.63
C LEU A 56 -3.06 -2.38 17.09
N VAL A 57 -2.66 -1.13 16.82
CA VAL A 57 -1.36 -0.85 16.17
C VAL A 57 -0.24 -0.57 17.16
N SER A 58 -0.57 -0.21 18.40
CA SER A 58 0.41 0.02 19.44
C SER A 58 -0.17 -0.23 20.81
N ALA A 59 0.64 -0.79 21.70
CA ALA A 59 0.34 -0.96 23.10
C ALA A 59 1.62 -0.82 23.93
N VAL A 60 1.49 -0.20 25.10
CA VAL A 60 2.58 0.06 26.03
C VAL A 60 2.15 -0.37 27.42
N ASP A 61 2.91 -1.26 28.02
CA ASP A 61 2.76 -1.76 29.41
C ASP A 61 1.33 -2.24 29.71
N LEU A 62 0.71 -3.01 28.78
CA LEU A 62 -0.61 -3.59 28.99
C LEU A 62 -0.59 -4.60 30.14
N PRO A 63 -1.59 -4.58 31.04
CA PRO A 63 -1.77 -5.61 32.05
C PRO A 63 -1.87 -7.01 31.44
N GLY A 64 -1.44 -8.02 32.18
CA GLY A 64 -1.51 -9.42 31.73
C GLY A 64 -2.89 -9.83 31.26
N ALA A 65 -3.95 -9.38 31.94
CA ALA A 65 -5.33 -9.64 31.52
C ALA A 65 -5.68 -9.14 30.10
N LEU A 66 -5.08 -8.04 29.66
CA LEU A 66 -5.33 -7.43 28.33
C LEU A 66 -4.37 -7.92 27.26
N SER A 67 -3.15 -8.35 27.63
CA SER A 67 -2.10 -8.80 26.69
C SER A 67 -2.20 -10.30 26.34
N LYS A 68 -2.94 -11.12 27.10
CA LYS A 68 -3.09 -12.57 26.85
C LYS A 68 -3.70 -12.88 25.50
N LYS A 69 -3.31 -14.05 24.96
CA LYS A 69 -3.76 -14.57 23.65
C LYS A 69 -3.64 -13.53 22.55
N GLU A 70 -2.45 -12.93 22.44
CA GLU A 70 -2.17 -11.89 21.42
C GLU A 70 -3.15 -10.71 21.50
N CYS A 71 -3.45 -10.25 22.70
CA CYS A 71 -4.38 -9.14 22.94
C CYS A 71 -5.82 -9.39 22.46
N HIS A 72 -6.28 -10.64 22.46
CA HIS A 72 -7.61 -11.05 21.96
C HIS A 72 -8.75 -10.12 22.40
N TYR A 73 -8.81 -9.75 23.70
CA TYR A 73 -9.84 -8.83 24.20
C TYR A 73 -9.71 -7.39 23.68
N MET A 74 -8.54 -7.03 23.16
CA MET A 74 -8.29 -5.72 22.57
C MET A 74 -8.55 -5.70 21.06
N THR A 75 -8.35 -6.82 20.38
CA THR A 75 -8.49 -6.93 18.93
C THR A 75 -9.90 -7.32 18.50
N GLU A 76 -10.57 -8.17 19.28
CA GLU A 76 -11.90 -8.68 18.93
C GLU A 76 -13.05 -7.95 19.63
N GLY A 77 -14.22 -8.03 19.02
CA GLY A 77 -15.44 -7.45 19.54
C GLY A 77 -15.53 -5.93 19.37
N SER A 78 -16.60 -5.35 19.85
CA SER A 78 -16.86 -3.91 19.78
C SER A 78 -16.90 -3.29 21.17
N CYS A 79 -16.55 -2.01 21.24
CA CYS A 79 -16.68 -1.22 22.48
C CYS A 79 -17.32 0.13 22.17
N TRP A 80 -17.79 0.79 23.25
CA TRP A 80 -18.41 2.11 23.13
C TRP A 80 -17.49 3.13 22.44
N CYS A 81 -16.17 3.09 22.71
CA CYS A 81 -15.21 4.05 22.14
C CYS A 81 -15.18 3.97 20.62
N VAL A 82 -15.08 2.74 20.07
CA VAL A 82 -15.08 2.50 18.61
C VAL A 82 -16.43 2.89 18.00
N GLN A 83 -17.55 2.54 18.64
CA GLN A 83 -18.89 2.95 18.19
C GLN A 83 -19.08 4.47 18.22
N ALA A 84 -18.62 5.14 19.28
CA ALA A 84 -18.72 6.59 19.42
C ALA A 84 -17.83 7.31 18.40
N TYR A 85 -16.67 6.73 18.06
CA TYR A 85 -15.82 7.21 16.99
C TYR A 85 -16.54 7.14 15.63
N HIS A 86 -17.08 6.00 15.25
CA HIS A 86 -17.82 5.83 13.98
C HIS A 86 -19.00 6.78 13.86
N ASN A 87 -19.71 6.99 14.95
CA ASN A 87 -20.87 7.91 14.99
C ASN A 87 -20.45 9.39 15.15
N ARG A 88 -19.15 9.71 15.11
CA ARG A 88 -18.59 11.06 15.33
C ARG A 88 -19.05 11.73 16.62
N LYS A 89 -19.41 10.92 17.64
CA LYS A 89 -19.82 11.40 18.96
C LYS A 89 -18.63 11.68 19.89
N LEU A 90 -17.48 11.02 19.62
CA LEU A 90 -16.25 11.22 20.36
C LEU A 90 -15.43 12.30 19.67
N THR A 91 -15.51 13.53 20.17
CA THR A 91 -14.82 14.70 19.57
C THR A 91 -13.68 15.24 20.42
N LYS A 92 -13.59 14.82 21.69
CA LYS A 92 -12.58 15.23 22.66
C LYS A 92 -12.22 14.08 23.60
N ALA A 93 -11.17 14.27 24.41
CA ALA A 93 -10.82 13.29 25.43
C ALA A 93 -11.96 13.07 26.41
N SER A 94 -12.20 11.82 26.78
CA SER A 94 -13.34 11.43 27.60
C SER A 94 -12.99 10.30 28.56
N ASN A 95 -13.49 10.38 29.75
CA ASN A 95 -13.42 9.31 30.74
C ASN A 95 -14.38 8.17 30.35
N ILE A 96 -13.90 6.95 30.37
CA ILE A 96 -14.66 5.73 30.07
C ILE A 96 -14.81 4.91 31.35
N ILE A 97 -16.02 4.96 31.91
CA ILE A 97 -16.35 4.31 33.18
C ILE A 97 -16.62 2.80 32.99
N ASN A 98 -17.14 2.40 31.84
CA ASN A 98 -17.53 1.02 31.56
C ASN A 98 -17.01 0.59 30.18
N CYS A 99 -15.84 -0.03 30.16
CA CYS A 99 -15.24 -0.59 28.95
C CYS A 99 -15.53 -2.08 28.86
N SER A 100 -16.24 -2.52 27.83
CA SER A 100 -16.56 -3.94 27.62
C SER A 100 -15.31 -4.81 27.49
N ARG A 101 -14.26 -4.33 26.82
CA ARG A 101 -13.00 -5.06 26.63
C ARG A 101 -12.27 -5.29 27.95
N ILE A 102 -12.06 -4.23 28.74
CA ILE A 102 -11.44 -4.34 30.07
C ILE A 102 -12.28 -5.23 30.98
N ASN A 103 -13.59 -5.07 30.99
CA ASN A 103 -14.46 -5.87 31.85
C ASN A 103 -14.45 -7.36 31.49
N LEU A 104 -14.42 -7.71 30.20
CA LEU A 104 -14.32 -9.11 29.76
C LEU A 104 -12.96 -9.73 30.13
N ALA A 105 -11.87 -9.00 29.89
CA ALA A 105 -10.53 -9.44 30.25
C ALA A 105 -10.37 -9.61 31.77
N ASN A 106 -10.86 -8.67 32.56
CA ASN A 106 -10.78 -8.71 34.01
C ASN A 106 -11.61 -9.84 34.63
N ARG A 107 -12.74 -10.21 34.01
CA ARG A 107 -13.53 -11.39 34.44
C ARG A 107 -12.82 -12.70 34.13
N ALA A 108 -12.08 -12.77 33.02
CA ALA A 108 -11.36 -13.97 32.61
C ALA A 108 -10.02 -14.14 33.37
N TYR A 109 -9.36 -13.04 33.74
CA TYR A 109 -8.00 -13.02 34.29
C TYR A 109 -7.90 -12.00 35.45
N HIS A 110 -8.74 -12.11 36.45
CA HIS A 110 -8.91 -11.12 37.53
C HIS A 110 -7.65 -10.89 38.39
N GLU A 111 -6.73 -11.85 38.47
CA GLU A 111 -5.47 -11.69 39.17
C GLU A 111 -4.40 -10.88 38.42
N GLU A 112 -4.60 -10.67 37.12
CA GLU A 112 -3.63 -10.04 36.23
C GLU A 112 -4.12 -8.67 35.70
N THR A 113 -5.06 -8.06 36.39
CA THR A 113 -5.70 -6.78 35.97
C THR A 113 -4.87 -5.57 36.30
N GLU A 114 -3.91 -5.69 37.22
CA GLU A 114 -3.12 -4.58 37.78
C GLU A 114 -3.98 -3.39 38.27
N GLY A 115 -5.24 -3.66 38.63
CA GLY A 115 -6.20 -2.66 39.08
C GLY A 115 -6.75 -1.75 37.97
N ILE A 116 -6.55 -2.11 36.70
CA ILE A 116 -7.10 -1.36 35.55
C ILE A 116 -8.59 -1.72 35.40
N THR A 117 -9.45 -0.73 35.58
CA THR A 117 -10.92 -0.85 35.45
C THR A 117 -11.52 0.21 34.55
N HIS A 118 -10.91 1.38 34.47
CA HIS A 118 -11.33 2.56 33.72
C HIS A 118 -10.21 3.03 32.82
N HIS A 119 -10.53 3.78 31.77
CA HIS A 119 -9.55 4.41 30.89
C HIS A 119 -10.04 5.76 30.38
N ALA A 120 -9.14 6.57 29.88
CA ALA A 120 -9.48 7.74 29.07
C ALA A 120 -9.23 7.42 27.59
N THR A 121 -10.07 7.98 26.72
CA THR A 121 -9.97 7.83 25.26
C THR A 121 -10.05 9.17 24.56
N VAL A 122 -9.34 9.31 23.44
CA VAL A 122 -9.38 10.51 22.60
C VAL A 122 -9.23 10.11 21.14
N PRO A 123 -9.94 10.77 20.18
CA PRO A 123 -9.74 10.51 18.76
C PRO A 123 -8.39 11.08 18.28
N LEU A 124 -7.64 10.29 17.53
CA LEU A 124 -6.50 10.74 16.75
C LEU A 124 -7.03 11.47 15.52
N ARG A 125 -6.77 12.77 15.39
CA ARG A 125 -7.32 13.60 14.30
C ARG A 125 -6.36 14.67 13.83
N SER A 126 -6.55 15.09 12.56
CA SER A 126 -5.94 16.30 12.03
C SER A 126 -6.98 17.05 11.19
N GLY A 127 -7.42 18.20 11.69
CA GLY A 127 -8.59 18.90 11.19
C GLY A 127 -9.85 18.05 11.35
N GLU A 128 -10.57 17.83 10.26
CA GLU A 128 -11.80 17.00 10.23
C GLU A 128 -11.53 15.50 10.01
N GLU A 129 -10.31 15.12 9.63
CA GLU A 129 -9.95 13.73 9.40
C GLU A 129 -9.62 13.04 10.72
N GLN A 130 -10.13 11.82 10.88
CA GLN A 130 -9.91 10.96 12.03
C GLN A 130 -9.20 9.67 11.58
N PHE A 131 -8.26 9.19 12.39
CA PHE A 131 -7.38 8.06 12.06
C PHE A 131 -7.47 6.91 13.07
N GLY A 132 -8.10 7.15 14.22
CA GLY A 132 -8.19 6.13 15.26
C GLY A 132 -8.40 6.70 16.65
N LEU A 133 -8.03 5.91 17.65
CA LEU A 133 -8.22 6.23 19.06
C LEU A 133 -6.91 6.03 19.84
N LEU A 134 -6.56 7.02 20.64
CA LEU A 134 -5.54 6.92 21.69
C LEU A 134 -6.25 6.67 23.02
N ASN A 135 -5.81 5.66 23.75
CA ASN A 135 -6.37 5.28 25.03
C ASN A 135 -5.25 5.18 26.08
N VAL A 136 -5.54 5.62 27.28
CA VAL A 136 -4.61 5.50 28.42
C VAL A 136 -5.35 5.02 29.64
N ALA A 137 -4.66 4.28 30.50
CA ALA A 137 -5.18 3.85 31.79
C ALA A 137 -4.10 3.93 32.88
N SER A 138 -4.55 3.93 34.13
CA SER A 138 -3.67 3.90 35.31
C SER A 138 -4.25 2.96 36.36
N SER A 139 -3.36 2.24 37.04
CA SER A 139 -3.73 1.30 38.11
C SER A 139 -4.55 1.99 39.20
N ASN A 140 -5.69 1.40 39.55
CA ASN A 140 -6.59 1.88 40.61
C ASN A 140 -7.16 3.30 40.37
N LYS A 141 -7.02 3.89 39.18
CA LYS A 141 -7.56 5.21 38.83
C LYS A 141 -8.90 5.05 38.12
N GLN A 142 -9.95 5.67 38.68
CA GLN A 142 -11.32 5.58 38.15
C GLN A 142 -11.74 6.82 37.35
N HIS A 143 -11.03 7.93 37.56
CA HIS A 143 -11.34 9.20 36.94
C HIS A 143 -10.06 9.97 36.58
N TYR A 144 -10.02 10.52 35.39
CA TYR A 144 -8.93 11.36 34.88
C TYR A 144 -9.36 12.82 34.97
N SER A 145 -8.48 13.67 35.52
CA SER A 145 -8.72 15.09 35.67
C SER A 145 -8.83 15.82 34.32
N GLU A 146 -9.37 17.04 34.33
CA GLU A 146 -9.36 17.87 33.12
C GLU A 146 -7.93 18.07 32.61
N GLU A 147 -6.99 18.23 33.49
CA GLU A 147 -5.59 18.35 33.14
C GLU A 147 -5.01 17.08 32.43
N ASP A 148 -5.39 15.88 32.87
CA ASP A 148 -5.01 14.62 32.22
C ASP A 148 -5.63 14.55 30.80
N LEU A 149 -6.88 14.94 30.68
CA LEU A 149 -7.61 14.94 29.41
C LEU A 149 -7.05 15.96 28.42
N GLU A 150 -6.68 17.15 28.87
CA GLU A 150 -6.00 18.17 28.03
C GLU A 150 -4.62 17.71 27.53
N LEU A 151 -3.85 17.03 28.39
CA LEU A 151 -2.58 16.44 27.98
C LEU A 151 -2.82 15.39 26.89
N LEU A 152 -3.80 14.51 27.12
CA LEU A 152 -4.15 13.45 26.18
C LEU A 152 -4.64 14.01 24.83
N GLU A 153 -5.45 15.08 24.84
CA GLU A 153 -5.88 15.79 23.63
C GLU A 153 -4.70 16.39 22.86
N SER A 154 -3.77 17.03 23.57
CA SER A 154 -2.60 17.66 22.95
C SER A 154 -1.71 16.63 22.26
N VAL A 155 -1.45 15.49 22.91
CA VAL A 155 -0.66 14.39 22.34
C VAL A 155 -1.41 13.73 21.18
N ALA A 156 -2.71 13.48 21.32
CA ALA A 156 -3.52 12.87 20.26
C ALA A 156 -3.57 13.74 19.00
N PHE A 157 -3.65 15.06 19.16
CA PHE A 157 -3.58 16.01 18.04
C PHE A 157 -2.23 15.97 17.34
N GLN A 158 -1.12 15.89 18.10
CA GLN A 158 0.23 15.78 17.53
C GLN A 158 0.40 14.46 16.76
N ILE A 159 0.00 13.32 17.35
CA ILE A 159 0.04 12.01 16.69
C ILE A 159 -0.83 12.03 15.43
N GLY A 160 -2.07 12.53 15.50
CA GLY A 160 -2.97 12.64 14.36
C GLY A 160 -2.40 13.50 13.22
N SER A 161 -1.72 14.61 13.57
CA SER A 161 -1.03 15.47 12.59
C SER A 161 0.17 14.77 11.96
N ALA A 162 0.94 13.99 12.73
CA ALA A 162 2.04 13.19 12.22
C ALA A 162 1.55 12.07 11.29
N ILE A 163 0.45 11.37 11.64
CA ILE A 163 -0.20 10.38 10.77
C ILE A 163 -0.55 11.02 9.42
N LYS A 164 -1.24 12.16 9.45
CA LYS A 164 -1.63 12.87 8.22
C LYS A 164 -0.42 13.25 7.37
N ARG A 165 0.64 13.76 7.99
CA ARG A 165 1.90 14.09 7.31
C ARG A 165 2.51 12.90 6.60
N ILE A 166 2.62 11.74 7.28
CA ILE A 166 3.16 10.50 6.70
C ILE A 166 2.30 10.05 5.52
N LEU A 167 0.97 9.98 5.68
CA LEU A 167 0.04 9.59 4.62
C LEU A 167 0.11 10.51 3.39
N LEU A 168 0.24 11.83 3.59
CA LEU A 168 0.40 12.77 2.49
C LEU A 168 1.74 12.61 1.78
N THR A 169 2.82 12.45 2.54
CA THR A 169 4.16 12.23 1.98
C THR A 169 4.21 10.96 1.13
N ASP A 170 3.58 9.88 1.57
CA ASP A 170 3.54 8.63 0.82
C ASP A 170 2.70 8.75 -0.47
N ARG A 171 1.55 9.46 -0.40
CA ARG A 171 0.77 9.78 -1.60
C ARG A 171 1.55 10.64 -2.60
N GLU A 172 2.29 11.64 -2.12
CA GLU A 172 3.14 12.48 -2.96
C GLU A 172 4.27 11.68 -3.62
N LYS A 173 4.93 10.76 -2.87
CA LYS A 173 5.95 9.87 -3.42
C LYS A 173 5.39 8.97 -4.52
N GLU A 174 4.22 8.36 -4.31
CA GLU A 174 3.59 7.51 -5.32
C GLU A 174 3.17 8.33 -6.56
N ALA A 175 2.59 9.50 -6.37
CA ALA A 175 2.26 10.40 -7.48
C ALA A 175 3.52 10.83 -8.27
N ALA A 176 4.62 11.13 -7.59
CA ALA A 176 5.89 11.47 -8.22
C ALA A 176 6.46 10.29 -9.03
N LYS A 177 6.39 9.06 -8.52
CA LYS A 177 6.82 7.85 -9.26
C LYS A 177 6.00 7.66 -10.54
N ILE A 178 4.66 7.81 -10.46
CA ILE A 178 3.77 7.71 -11.63
C ILE A 178 4.11 8.78 -12.67
N ASN A 179 4.30 10.03 -12.23
CA ASN A 179 4.64 11.12 -13.12
C ASN A 179 5.99 10.91 -13.81
N GLU A 180 7.00 10.43 -13.09
CA GLU A 180 8.32 10.13 -13.65
C GLU A 180 8.26 8.98 -14.65
N ARG A 181 7.51 7.90 -14.37
CA ARG A 181 7.27 6.82 -15.34
C ARG A 181 6.62 7.33 -16.63
N ASN A 182 5.61 8.19 -16.48
CA ASN A 182 4.92 8.79 -17.64
C ASN A 182 5.84 9.73 -18.45
N ARG A 183 6.75 10.43 -17.77
CA ARG A 183 7.75 11.27 -18.42
C ARG A 183 8.75 10.43 -19.21
N LEU A 184 9.33 9.40 -18.55
CA LEU A 184 10.27 8.48 -19.19
C LEU A 184 9.66 7.78 -20.41
N ALA A 185 8.42 7.31 -20.31
CA ALA A 185 7.73 6.68 -21.43
C ALA A 185 7.59 7.62 -22.65
N ARG A 186 7.29 8.91 -22.43
CA ARG A 186 7.23 9.91 -23.51
C ARG A 186 8.61 10.20 -24.10
N ASP A 187 9.62 10.43 -23.23
CA ASP A 187 10.97 10.74 -23.67
C ASP A 187 11.57 9.60 -24.53
N LEU A 188 11.33 8.33 -24.11
CA LEU A 188 11.72 7.15 -24.88
C LEU A 188 10.97 7.06 -26.21
N HIS A 189 9.65 7.30 -26.18
CA HIS A 189 8.83 7.27 -27.40
C HIS A 189 9.30 8.33 -28.42
N ASP A 190 9.52 9.57 -27.99
CA ASP A 190 9.76 10.69 -28.89
C ASP A 190 11.20 10.74 -29.40
N SER A 191 12.19 10.36 -28.58
CA SER A 191 13.59 10.44 -29.00
C SER A 191 14.11 9.14 -29.59
N VAL A 192 14.01 8.04 -28.85
CA VAL A 192 14.65 6.78 -29.24
C VAL A 192 13.92 6.10 -30.38
N ASN A 193 12.57 6.09 -30.35
CA ASN A 193 11.77 5.53 -31.45
C ASN A 193 12.02 6.30 -32.77
N GLN A 194 12.13 7.64 -32.71
CA GLN A 194 12.42 8.44 -33.92
C GLN A 194 13.80 8.12 -34.49
N MET A 195 14.82 7.96 -33.63
CA MET A 195 16.17 7.57 -34.08
C MET A 195 16.20 6.19 -34.73
N LEU A 196 15.56 5.20 -34.10
CA LEU A 196 15.49 3.83 -34.61
C LEU A 196 14.70 3.78 -35.93
N PHE A 197 13.59 4.52 -36.03
CA PHE A 197 12.80 4.63 -37.24
C PHE A 197 13.61 5.27 -38.39
N SER A 198 14.35 6.35 -38.12
CA SER A 198 15.23 7.01 -39.10
C SER A 198 16.33 6.05 -39.55
N LEU A 199 16.95 5.30 -38.63
CA LEU A 199 17.98 4.30 -38.95
C LEU A 199 17.44 3.18 -39.86
N LYS A 200 16.26 2.66 -39.55
CA LYS A 200 15.55 1.68 -40.38
C LYS A 200 15.31 2.19 -41.79
N LEU A 201 14.74 3.41 -41.91
CA LEU A 201 14.42 4.04 -43.21
C LEU A 201 15.70 4.26 -44.04
N THR A 202 16.77 4.72 -43.42
CA THR A 202 18.06 4.94 -44.06
C THR A 202 18.67 3.63 -44.58
N ALA A 203 18.63 2.57 -43.77
CA ALA A 203 19.10 1.25 -44.16
C ALA A 203 18.29 0.69 -45.35
N HIS A 204 16.97 0.81 -45.28
CA HIS A 204 16.08 0.42 -46.39
C HIS A 204 16.38 1.14 -47.69
N ALA A 205 16.52 2.47 -47.65
CA ALA A 205 16.90 3.26 -48.81
C ALA A 205 18.27 2.87 -49.36
N ALA A 206 19.26 2.71 -48.51
CA ALA A 206 20.63 2.33 -48.91
C ALA A 206 20.68 0.92 -49.55
N GLN A 207 19.84 -0.02 -49.10
CA GLN A 207 19.71 -1.35 -49.72
C GLN A 207 19.26 -1.26 -51.20
N GLY A 208 18.35 -0.32 -51.52
CA GLY A 208 17.87 -0.11 -52.88
C GLY A 208 18.86 0.62 -53.78
N MET A 209 19.88 1.26 -53.21
CA MET A 209 20.88 2.08 -53.98
C MET A 209 22.19 1.35 -54.28
N THR A 210 22.41 0.13 -53.76
CA THR A 210 23.64 -0.65 -53.98
C THR A 210 23.34 -1.91 -54.80
N GLU A 211 24.29 -2.26 -55.67
CA GLU A 211 24.30 -3.51 -56.45
C GLU A 211 25.11 -4.65 -55.74
N ASP A 212 25.91 -4.26 -54.76
CA ASP A 212 26.77 -5.21 -54.04
C ASP A 212 25.98 -6.06 -53.06
N GLU A 213 25.96 -7.37 -53.26
CA GLU A 213 25.19 -8.33 -52.45
C GLU A 213 25.58 -8.36 -50.98
N PHE A 214 26.88 -8.12 -50.67
CA PHE A 214 27.38 -8.04 -49.29
C PHE A 214 26.78 -6.81 -48.59
N SER A 215 26.80 -5.65 -49.25
CA SER A 215 26.22 -4.41 -48.76
C SER A 215 24.70 -4.52 -48.61
N LYS A 216 23.98 -5.13 -49.55
CA LYS A 216 22.53 -5.39 -49.44
C LYS A 216 22.22 -6.20 -48.20
N LYS A 217 22.95 -7.28 -47.95
CA LYS A 217 22.78 -8.12 -46.76
C LYS A 217 23.04 -7.37 -45.47
N ALA A 218 24.08 -6.53 -45.44
CA ALA A 218 24.42 -5.70 -44.28
C ALA A 218 23.29 -4.68 -43.97
N PHE A 219 22.77 -3.96 -45.01
CA PHE A 219 21.67 -3.01 -44.84
C PHE A 219 20.38 -3.70 -44.38
N LYS A 220 20.09 -4.88 -44.91
CA LYS A 220 18.94 -5.69 -44.46
C LYS A 220 19.07 -6.08 -42.99
N THR A 221 20.24 -6.49 -42.53
CA THR A 221 20.48 -6.79 -41.11
C THR A 221 20.31 -5.56 -40.22
N ILE A 222 20.73 -4.37 -40.68
CA ILE A 222 20.53 -3.11 -39.94
C ILE A 222 19.02 -2.76 -39.87
N GLU A 223 18.27 -2.91 -40.97
CA GLU A 223 16.84 -2.68 -40.99
C GLU A 223 16.10 -3.59 -40.03
N GLU A 224 16.38 -4.91 -40.07
CA GLU A 224 15.77 -5.91 -39.21
C GLU A 224 16.13 -5.66 -37.72
N THR A 225 17.37 -5.35 -37.42
CA THR A 225 17.84 -5.02 -36.07
C THR A 225 17.16 -3.77 -35.53
N SER A 226 17.03 -2.73 -36.38
CA SER A 226 16.33 -1.49 -36.02
C SER A 226 14.85 -1.73 -35.75
N GLN A 227 14.19 -2.58 -36.55
CA GLN A 227 12.79 -2.96 -36.33
C GLN A 227 12.62 -3.73 -35.02
N ASN A 228 13.51 -4.66 -34.70
CA ASN A 228 13.49 -5.40 -33.46
C ASN A 228 13.68 -4.45 -32.25
N ALA A 229 14.60 -3.50 -32.35
CA ALA A 229 14.82 -2.49 -31.33
C ALA A 229 13.59 -1.58 -31.11
N VAL A 230 12.85 -1.21 -32.17
CA VAL A 230 11.57 -0.50 -32.07
C VAL A 230 10.53 -1.32 -31.30
N ASN A 231 10.43 -2.59 -31.61
CA ASN A 231 9.47 -3.49 -30.94
C ASN A 231 9.80 -3.67 -29.44
N GLU A 232 11.10 -3.86 -29.12
CA GLU A 232 11.55 -3.90 -27.73
C GLU A 232 11.28 -2.59 -26.97
N MET A 233 11.57 -1.45 -27.61
CA MET A 233 11.31 -0.15 -27.03
C MET A 233 9.82 0.07 -26.76
N ARG A 234 8.96 -0.33 -27.70
CA ARG A 234 7.51 -0.28 -27.48
C ARG A 234 7.08 -1.13 -26.29
N ALA A 235 7.59 -2.36 -26.17
CA ALA A 235 7.28 -3.22 -25.05
C ALA A 235 7.70 -2.57 -23.71
N LEU A 236 8.88 -1.94 -23.65
CA LEU A 236 9.34 -1.21 -22.46
C LEU A 236 8.47 0.01 -22.13
N ILE A 237 8.06 0.79 -23.14
CA ILE A 237 7.15 1.94 -22.94
C ILE A 237 5.80 1.48 -22.37
N TRP A 238 5.27 0.36 -22.85
CA TRP A 238 4.02 -0.20 -22.33
C TRP A 238 4.15 -0.73 -20.89
N GLN A 239 5.34 -1.22 -20.50
CA GLN A 239 5.63 -1.56 -19.10
C GLN A 239 5.63 -0.31 -18.20
N LEU A 240 6.10 0.82 -18.71
CA LEU A 240 6.12 2.07 -17.95
C LEU A 240 4.72 2.70 -17.85
N LYS A 241 3.93 2.67 -18.90
CA LYS A 241 2.59 3.27 -18.97
C LYS A 241 1.62 2.32 -19.65
N PRO A 242 0.58 1.81 -18.94
CA PRO A 242 -0.50 1.06 -19.59
C PRO A 242 -1.22 1.96 -20.62
N VAL A 243 -1.14 1.58 -21.89
CA VAL A 243 -1.81 2.32 -22.97
C VAL A 243 -3.12 1.64 -23.31
N GLY A 244 -4.22 2.40 -23.32
CA GLY A 244 -5.54 1.89 -23.69
C GLY A 244 -6.34 1.30 -22.53
N LEU A 245 -5.84 1.37 -21.27
CA LEU A 245 -6.58 0.91 -20.10
C LEU A 245 -7.85 1.76 -19.85
N GLU A 246 -7.85 3.01 -20.32
CA GLU A 246 -9.03 3.89 -20.35
C GLU A 246 -10.20 3.35 -21.19
N HIS A 247 -9.93 2.36 -22.04
CA HIS A 247 -10.94 1.63 -22.83
C HIS A 247 -11.23 0.23 -22.28
N GLY A 248 -10.73 -0.07 -21.08
CA GLY A 248 -10.93 -1.31 -20.33
C GLY A 248 -9.80 -2.32 -20.47
N LEU A 249 -9.71 -3.21 -19.48
CA LEU A 249 -8.65 -4.20 -19.30
C LEU A 249 -8.42 -5.06 -20.55
N VAL A 250 -9.47 -5.66 -21.09
CA VAL A 250 -9.37 -6.57 -22.26
C VAL A 250 -8.85 -5.83 -23.49
N HIS A 251 -9.30 -4.59 -23.71
CA HIS A 251 -8.82 -3.77 -24.83
C HIS A 251 -7.33 -3.47 -24.71
N ALA A 252 -6.88 -3.07 -23.52
CA ALA A 252 -5.47 -2.80 -23.25
C ALA A 252 -4.59 -4.04 -23.44
N LEU A 253 -5.05 -5.21 -22.98
CA LEU A 253 -4.33 -6.48 -23.12
C LEU A 253 -4.23 -6.93 -24.57
N ASN A 254 -5.29 -6.81 -25.36
CA ASN A 254 -5.27 -7.12 -26.80
C ASN A 254 -4.27 -6.19 -27.53
N ASN A 255 -4.27 -4.91 -27.25
CA ASN A 255 -3.28 -4.00 -27.83
C ASN A 255 -1.85 -4.41 -27.43
N TYR A 256 -1.64 -4.81 -26.18
CA TYR A 256 -0.33 -5.23 -25.71
C TYR A 256 0.13 -6.55 -26.35
N SER A 257 -0.76 -7.52 -26.54
CA SER A 257 -0.44 -8.79 -27.23
C SER A 257 0.10 -8.55 -28.65
N HIS A 258 -0.51 -7.62 -29.38
CA HIS A 258 -0.02 -7.23 -30.72
C HIS A 258 1.40 -6.62 -30.70
N VAL A 259 1.73 -5.83 -29.66
CA VAL A 259 3.10 -5.29 -29.50
C VAL A 259 4.13 -6.40 -29.23
N LEU A 260 3.70 -7.46 -28.53
CA LEU A 260 4.55 -8.62 -28.22
C LEU A 260 4.59 -9.67 -29.35
N ASN A 261 3.77 -9.53 -30.41
CA ASN A 261 3.49 -10.55 -31.42
C ASN A 261 3.00 -11.86 -30.80
N LEU A 262 2.10 -11.76 -29.83
CA LEU A 262 1.39 -12.89 -29.20
C LEU A 262 -0.03 -12.97 -29.73
N ASP A 263 -0.52 -14.18 -29.93
CA ASP A 263 -1.89 -14.51 -30.27
C ASP A 263 -2.65 -14.72 -28.96
N LEU A 264 -3.32 -13.68 -28.47
CA LEU A 264 -4.04 -13.67 -27.21
C LEU A 264 -5.51 -14.00 -27.45
N GLU A 265 -5.98 -15.08 -26.84
CA GLU A 265 -7.41 -15.41 -26.75
C GLU A 265 -7.91 -15.10 -25.34
N VAL A 266 -8.93 -14.23 -25.24
CA VAL A 266 -9.49 -13.79 -23.95
C VAL A 266 -10.90 -14.33 -23.78
N HIS A 267 -11.12 -15.04 -22.69
CA HIS A 267 -12.44 -15.48 -22.26
C HIS A 267 -12.81 -14.78 -20.94
N VAL A 268 -14.00 -14.18 -20.91
CA VAL A 268 -14.49 -13.44 -19.74
C VAL A 268 -15.83 -14.00 -19.29
N ASP A 269 -15.87 -14.50 -18.06
CA ASP A 269 -17.09 -14.99 -17.43
C ASP A 269 -17.65 -13.93 -16.48
N GLY A 270 -18.78 -13.36 -16.86
CA GLY A 270 -19.45 -12.32 -16.08
C GLY A 270 -19.05 -10.91 -16.48
N LEU A 271 -19.37 -9.95 -15.61
CA LEU A 271 -19.01 -8.54 -15.77
C LEU A 271 -17.79 -8.25 -14.88
N ILE A 272 -16.71 -7.78 -15.48
CA ILE A 272 -15.52 -7.33 -14.75
C ILE A 272 -15.74 -5.87 -14.36
N ASP A 273 -15.94 -5.62 -13.05
CA ASP A 273 -16.09 -4.28 -12.47
C ASP A 273 -15.03 -4.08 -11.38
N LEU A 274 -13.98 -3.38 -11.73
CA LEU A 274 -12.82 -3.16 -10.88
C LEU A 274 -12.62 -1.67 -10.65
N SER A 275 -12.15 -1.29 -9.46
CA SER A 275 -11.64 0.06 -9.26
C SER A 275 -10.39 0.29 -10.13
N ASN A 276 -10.15 1.53 -10.55
CA ASN A 276 -9.00 1.88 -11.39
C ASN A 276 -7.66 1.37 -10.85
N TYR A 277 -7.49 1.39 -9.52
CA TYR A 277 -6.29 0.89 -8.85
C TYR A 277 -6.13 -0.63 -9.01
N ILE A 278 -7.20 -1.40 -8.82
CA ILE A 278 -7.19 -2.86 -8.98
C ILE A 278 -6.98 -3.22 -10.45
N GLU A 279 -7.68 -2.54 -11.37
CA GLU A 279 -7.56 -2.76 -12.81
C GLU A 279 -6.12 -2.55 -13.32
N GLU A 280 -5.43 -1.50 -12.86
CA GLU A 280 -4.02 -1.27 -13.19
C GLU A 280 -3.11 -2.37 -12.66
N ASN A 281 -3.31 -2.83 -11.42
CA ASN A 281 -2.52 -3.93 -10.85
C ASN A 281 -2.76 -5.26 -11.60
N VAL A 282 -4.01 -5.57 -11.91
CA VAL A 282 -4.38 -6.76 -12.71
C VAL A 282 -3.74 -6.68 -14.08
N TYR A 283 -3.83 -5.54 -14.75
CA TYR A 283 -3.16 -5.33 -16.03
C TYR A 283 -1.65 -5.62 -15.94
N ARG A 284 -0.96 -5.10 -14.92
CA ARG A 284 0.49 -5.30 -14.73
C ARG A 284 0.84 -6.77 -14.49
N MET A 285 0.05 -7.48 -13.71
CA MET A 285 0.28 -8.92 -13.47
C MET A 285 0.15 -9.73 -14.76
N ILE A 286 -0.89 -9.49 -15.56
CA ILE A 286 -1.11 -10.17 -16.84
C ILE A 286 -0.01 -9.77 -17.86
N GLN A 287 0.36 -8.50 -17.89
CA GLN A 287 1.43 -7.98 -18.73
C GLN A 287 2.76 -8.69 -18.47
N GLU A 288 3.14 -8.89 -17.20
CA GLU A 288 4.36 -9.60 -16.84
C GLU A 288 4.29 -11.08 -17.26
N ALA A 289 3.15 -11.74 -17.05
CA ALA A 289 2.96 -13.12 -17.52
C ALA A 289 3.10 -13.23 -19.05
N MET A 290 2.51 -12.31 -19.82
CA MET A 290 2.66 -12.27 -21.29
C MET A 290 4.12 -12.02 -21.72
N ASN A 291 4.87 -11.17 -21.00
CA ASN A 291 6.29 -10.98 -21.23
C ASN A 291 7.10 -12.26 -20.99
N ASN A 292 6.75 -13.02 -19.96
CA ASN A 292 7.39 -14.30 -19.65
C ASN A 292 7.13 -15.33 -20.75
N VAL A 293 5.90 -15.40 -21.27
CA VAL A 293 5.61 -16.24 -22.44
C VAL A 293 6.50 -15.85 -23.63
N ARG A 294 6.53 -14.56 -24.00
CA ARG A 294 7.36 -14.07 -25.10
C ARG A 294 8.83 -14.43 -24.95
N LYS A 295 9.39 -14.30 -23.74
CA LYS A 295 10.82 -14.49 -23.48
C LYS A 295 11.23 -15.95 -23.32
N HIS A 296 10.33 -16.80 -22.81
CA HIS A 296 10.72 -18.09 -22.26
C HIS A 296 9.93 -19.27 -22.78
N ALA A 297 8.71 -19.08 -23.31
CA ALA A 297 7.82 -20.20 -23.60
C ALA A 297 8.09 -20.87 -24.96
N ASP A 298 8.72 -20.20 -25.93
CA ASP A 298 8.89 -20.66 -27.30
C ASP A 298 7.53 -20.90 -28.03
N THR A 299 6.52 -20.11 -27.66
CA THR A 299 5.20 -20.09 -28.29
C THR A 299 4.71 -18.65 -28.43
N ASN A 300 3.78 -18.41 -29.34
CA ASN A 300 3.06 -17.14 -29.41
C ASN A 300 1.61 -17.24 -28.93
N GLU A 301 1.10 -18.42 -28.59
CA GLU A 301 -0.27 -18.65 -28.15
C GLU A 301 -0.42 -18.42 -26.64
N VAL A 302 -1.38 -17.55 -26.26
CA VAL A 302 -1.71 -17.24 -24.86
C VAL A 302 -3.22 -17.25 -24.69
N PHE A 303 -3.69 -17.99 -23.69
CA PHE A 303 -5.08 -18.05 -23.30
C PHE A 303 -5.26 -17.36 -21.95
N LEU A 304 -6.16 -16.37 -21.90
CA LEU A 304 -6.50 -15.62 -20.69
C LEU A 304 -7.96 -15.87 -20.35
N HIS A 305 -8.21 -16.39 -19.16
CA HIS A 305 -9.55 -16.55 -18.63
C HIS A 305 -9.72 -15.68 -17.40
N LEU A 306 -10.75 -14.83 -17.41
CA LEU A 306 -11.10 -13.90 -16.33
C LEU A 306 -12.50 -14.24 -15.83
N THR A 307 -12.63 -14.50 -14.53
CA THR A 307 -13.91 -14.78 -13.88
C THR A 307 -14.03 -13.92 -12.63
N GLN A 308 -15.10 -13.15 -12.51
CA GLN A 308 -15.37 -12.34 -11.31
C GLN A 308 -16.65 -12.83 -10.63
N ASP A 309 -16.54 -13.14 -9.35
CA ASP A 309 -17.66 -13.27 -8.43
C ASP A 309 -17.78 -12.02 -7.53
N LYS A 310 -18.67 -12.07 -6.51
CA LYS A 310 -18.92 -10.92 -5.63
C LYS A 310 -17.71 -10.51 -4.78
N ALA A 311 -16.74 -11.38 -4.57
CA ALA A 311 -15.64 -11.20 -3.63
C ALA A 311 -14.26 -11.37 -4.27
N HIS A 312 -14.16 -12.10 -5.41
CA HIS A 312 -12.89 -12.50 -5.99
C HIS A 312 -12.86 -12.29 -7.50
N LEU A 313 -11.69 -11.90 -8.00
CA LEU A 313 -11.32 -11.98 -9.40
C LEU A 313 -10.34 -13.15 -9.57
N ILE A 314 -10.72 -14.13 -10.38
CA ILE A 314 -9.88 -15.26 -10.75
C ILE A 314 -9.28 -14.96 -12.12
N ILE A 315 -7.95 -15.02 -12.21
CA ILE A 315 -7.18 -14.79 -13.43
C ILE A 315 -6.41 -16.07 -13.73
N GLN A 316 -6.68 -16.66 -14.88
CA GLN A 316 -5.96 -17.83 -15.36
C GLN A 316 -5.28 -17.48 -16.68
N ILE A 317 -3.95 -17.65 -16.73
CA ILE A 317 -3.14 -17.44 -17.94
C ILE A 317 -2.48 -18.77 -18.27
N VAL A 318 -2.66 -19.22 -19.51
CA VAL A 318 -2.13 -20.49 -19.99
C VAL A 318 -1.39 -20.23 -21.31
N ASP A 319 -0.20 -20.78 -21.44
CA ASP A 319 0.54 -20.84 -22.70
C ASP A 319 0.75 -22.30 -23.16
N SER A 320 0.99 -22.47 -24.46
CA SER A 320 1.26 -23.77 -25.08
C SER A 320 2.77 -24.03 -25.22
N GLY A 321 3.58 -23.39 -24.39
CA GLY A 321 5.04 -23.41 -24.51
C GLY A 321 5.71 -24.62 -23.86
N LYS A 322 7.05 -24.59 -23.83
CA LYS A 322 7.92 -25.69 -23.35
C LYS A 322 7.88 -25.89 -21.83
N GLY A 323 7.26 -24.95 -21.08
CA GLY A 323 7.28 -24.96 -19.62
C GLY A 323 8.68 -24.80 -19.01
N PHE A 324 8.76 -24.97 -17.68
CA PHE A 324 10.02 -24.95 -16.93
C PHE A 324 9.97 -25.95 -15.77
N ASP A 325 11.13 -26.42 -15.31
CA ASP A 325 11.25 -27.28 -14.14
C ASP A 325 11.19 -26.44 -12.85
N LEU A 326 10.18 -26.65 -12.02
CA LEU A 326 10.02 -25.98 -10.73
C LEU A 326 11.20 -26.17 -9.78
N ASN A 327 11.94 -27.28 -9.88
CA ASN A 327 13.12 -27.55 -9.07
C ASN A 327 14.37 -26.75 -9.52
N SER A 328 14.34 -26.13 -10.69
CA SER A 328 15.43 -25.31 -11.23
C SER A 328 15.36 -23.83 -10.83
N ILE A 329 14.31 -23.41 -10.15
CA ILE A 329 14.15 -22.04 -9.66
C ILE A 329 14.97 -21.91 -8.38
N ASN A 330 16.13 -21.27 -8.47
CA ASN A 330 16.89 -20.84 -7.29
C ASN A 330 16.11 -19.72 -6.56
N ASP A 331 15.99 -19.81 -5.23
CA ASP A 331 15.35 -18.84 -4.31
C ASP A 331 16.02 -17.44 -4.29
N ASN A 332 16.57 -16.96 -5.40
CA ASN A 332 17.25 -15.68 -5.52
C ASN A 332 16.66 -14.84 -6.67
N THR A 333 15.37 -14.51 -6.54
CA THR A 333 14.77 -13.40 -7.32
C THR A 333 13.77 -12.65 -6.47
#